data_80940c6c55d20ddeac8db692387bb67a
#
_entry.id   80940c6c55d20ddeac8db692387bb67a
#
_cell.length_a   1.000
_cell.length_b   1.000
_cell.length_c   1.000
_cell.angle_alpha   90.00
_cell.angle_beta   90.00
_cell.angle_gamma   90.00
#
_symmetry.space_group_name_H-M   'P 1'
#
loop_
_entity.id
_entity.type
_entity.pdbx_description
1 polymer ?
#
loop_
_entity_poly.entity_id
_entity_poly.type
_entity_poly.pdbx_seq_one_letter_code
_entity_poly.pdbx_strand_id
1 'polypeptide(L)'
;GEKRDAQIALCKTWIDHAAVMGAPVIRIFAGRIPKGETEDVALDRCVAGIDECLDYAATKGVFLALENHGGITATPDQLLAIVKRVKPSPWFGVNYDSGNFRTDDPYRDLEKIAPYAINAQIKVAVTRDGKKEPADLHRMVEILKLAKYRGYVVLEYEEAKPWDEIPEYIDLLRKFIS
;
A
#
# COMPACT_ATOMS: atom_id res chain seq x y z
N GLY A 1 -16.88 -1.50 -18.22
CA GLY A 1 -18.10 -0.67 -18.18
C GLY A 1 -17.81 0.70 -17.59
N GLU A 2 -18.72 1.67 -17.72
CA GLU A 2 -18.51 3.11 -17.40
C GLU A 2 -17.80 3.40 -16.07
N LYS A 3 -18.16 2.70 -14.99
CA LYS A 3 -17.50 2.92 -13.68
C LYS A 3 -16.03 2.53 -13.68
N ARG A 4 -15.68 1.44 -14.33
CA ARG A 4 -14.28 0.99 -14.47
C ARG A 4 -13.50 2.01 -15.30
N ASP A 5 -14.05 2.42 -16.43
CA ASP A 5 -13.39 3.32 -17.37
C ASP A 5 -13.17 4.70 -16.73
N ALA A 6 -14.13 5.18 -15.94
CA ALA A 6 -13.99 6.39 -15.14
C ALA A 6 -12.86 6.27 -14.09
N GLN A 7 -12.70 5.12 -13.42
CA GLN A 7 -11.62 4.90 -12.45
C GLN A 7 -10.24 4.84 -13.12
N ILE A 8 -10.16 4.24 -14.30
CA ILE A 8 -8.92 4.22 -15.10
C ILE A 8 -8.55 5.64 -15.56
N ALA A 9 -9.52 6.40 -16.05
CA ALA A 9 -9.29 7.79 -16.45
C ALA A 9 -8.82 8.63 -15.25
N LEU A 10 -9.45 8.47 -14.08
CA LEU A 10 -9.05 9.15 -12.86
C LEU A 10 -7.62 8.76 -12.44
N CYS A 11 -7.27 7.48 -12.51
CA CYS A 11 -5.91 7.02 -12.21
C CYS A 11 -4.88 7.69 -13.14
N LYS A 12 -5.14 7.74 -14.45
CA LYS A 12 -4.27 8.42 -15.42
C LYS A 12 -4.15 9.92 -15.14
N THR A 13 -5.23 10.57 -14.72
CA THR A 13 -5.19 11.98 -14.27
C THR A 13 -4.27 12.18 -13.06
N TRP A 14 -4.33 11.28 -12.06
CA TRP A 14 -3.45 11.36 -10.91
C TRP A 14 -1.99 11.04 -11.24
N ILE A 15 -1.73 10.16 -12.21
CA ILE A 15 -0.39 9.93 -12.74
C ILE A 15 0.16 11.23 -13.36
N ASP A 16 -0.64 11.96 -14.15
CA ASP A 16 -0.23 13.24 -14.72
C ASP A 16 0.05 14.28 -13.63
N HIS A 17 -0.81 14.40 -12.63
CA HIS A 17 -0.57 15.30 -11.50
C HIS A 17 0.71 14.94 -10.74
N ALA A 18 0.95 13.66 -10.48
CA ALA A 18 2.17 13.20 -9.82
C ALA A 18 3.42 13.59 -10.64
N ALA A 19 3.40 13.36 -11.94
CA ALA A 19 4.50 13.71 -12.83
C ALA A 19 4.78 15.23 -12.81
N VAL A 20 3.75 16.06 -12.87
CA VAL A 20 3.90 17.54 -12.80
C VAL A 20 4.45 18.00 -11.45
N MET A 21 4.00 17.37 -10.35
CA MET A 21 4.46 17.70 -8.99
C MET A 21 5.84 17.09 -8.66
N GLY A 22 6.39 16.24 -9.51
CA GLY A 22 7.62 15.50 -9.23
C GLY A 22 7.46 14.39 -8.18
N ALA A 23 6.22 13.93 -7.94
CA ALA A 23 5.96 12.81 -7.04
C ALA A 23 6.27 11.48 -7.76
N PRO A 24 7.17 10.64 -7.21
CA PRO A 24 7.63 9.43 -7.91
C PRO A 24 6.61 8.29 -7.86
N VAL A 25 5.60 8.35 -6.99
CA VAL A 25 4.66 7.28 -6.74
C VAL A 25 3.27 7.80 -6.43
N ILE A 26 2.24 7.08 -6.91
CA ILE A 26 0.87 7.24 -6.46
C ILE A 26 0.37 5.96 -5.80
N ARG A 27 -0.41 6.10 -4.75
CA ARG A 27 -1.11 5.01 -4.08
C ARG A 27 -2.39 4.66 -4.84
N ILE A 28 -2.63 3.37 -5.03
CA ILE A 28 -3.87 2.86 -5.63
C ILE A 28 -4.55 1.83 -4.73
N PHE A 29 -5.87 1.68 -4.88
CA PHE A 29 -6.70 0.75 -4.13
C PHE A 29 -7.36 -0.28 -5.04
N ALA A 30 -7.47 -1.53 -4.55
CA ALA A 30 -8.14 -2.61 -5.28
C ALA A 30 -9.68 -2.61 -5.11
N GLY A 31 -10.18 -1.99 -4.04
CA GLY A 31 -11.61 -1.94 -3.75
C GLY A 31 -12.15 -3.19 -3.07
N ARG A 32 -13.41 -3.50 -3.33
CA ARG A 32 -14.15 -4.61 -2.70
C ARG A 32 -14.81 -5.48 -3.76
N ILE A 33 -15.21 -6.69 -3.38
CA ILE A 33 -16.00 -7.58 -4.23
C ILE A 33 -17.39 -6.95 -4.44
N PRO A 34 -17.80 -6.67 -5.69
CA PRO A 34 -19.14 -6.19 -5.97
C PRO A 34 -20.21 -7.21 -5.58
N LYS A 35 -21.41 -6.73 -5.21
CA LYS A 35 -22.52 -7.61 -4.85
C LYS A 35 -22.86 -8.55 -6.01
N GLY A 36 -22.86 -9.85 -5.72
CA GLY A 36 -23.19 -10.90 -6.70
C GLY A 36 -22.02 -11.38 -7.56
N GLU A 37 -20.82 -10.89 -7.30
CA GLU A 37 -19.60 -11.35 -7.97
C GLU A 37 -18.73 -12.22 -7.05
N THR A 38 -17.83 -13.00 -7.65
CA THR A 38 -16.83 -13.79 -6.92
C THR A 38 -15.55 -12.98 -6.72
N GLU A 39 -14.73 -13.41 -5.78
CA GLU A 39 -13.42 -12.79 -5.53
C GLU A 39 -12.53 -12.89 -6.76
N ASP A 40 -12.48 -14.03 -7.44
CA ASP A 40 -11.65 -14.19 -8.65
C ASP A 40 -12.01 -13.18 -9.74
N VAL A 41 -13.31 -12.96 -9.99
CA VAL A 41 -13.78 -11.96 -10.96
C VAL A 41 -13.35 -10.53 -10.55
N ALA A 42 -13.43 -10.22 -9.24
CA ALA A 42 -12.99 -8.93 -8.73
C ALA A 42 -11.47 -8.75 -8.86
N LEU A 43 -10.69 -9.79 -8.56
CA LEU A 43 -9.23 -9.82 -8.73
C LEU A 43 -8.85 -9.61 -10.20
N ASP A 44 -9.46 -10.35 -11.13
CA ASP A 44 -9.14 -10.24 -12.56
C ASP A 44 -9.45 -8.84 -13.11
N ARG A 45 -10.55 -8.22 -12.66
CA ARG A 45 -10.86 -6.83 -13.02
C ARG A 45 -9.86 -5.83 -12.45
N CYS A 46 -9.43 -6.04 -11.20
CA CYS A 46 -8.43 -5.21 -10.56
C CYS A 46 -7.11 -5.29 -11.34
N VAL A 47 -6.63 -6.49 -11.64
CA VAL A 47 -5.43 -6.74 -12.41
C VAL A 47 -5.50 -6.06 -13.78
N ALA A 48 -6.58 -6.29 -14.53
CA ALA A 48 -6.78 -5.66 -15.85
C ALA A 48 -6.80 -4.12 -15.78
N GLY A 49 -7.32 -3.54 -14.70
CA GLY A 49 -7.29 -2.09 -14.47
C GLY A 49 -5.89 -1.56 -14.18
N ILE A 50 -5.14 -2.27 -13.35
CA ILE A 50 -3.74 -1.93 -13.03
C ILE A 50 -2.89 -2.03 -14.30
N ASP A 51 -2.99 -3.13 -15.04
CA ASP A 51 -2.20 -3.37 -16.26
C ASP A 51 -2.43 -2.27 -17.31
N GLU A 52 -3.66 -1.78 -17.45
CA GLU A 52 -3.97 -0.68 -18.36
C GLU A 52 -3.35 0.66 -17.91
N CYS A 53 -3.28 0.90 -16.60
CA CYS A 53 -2.66 2.12 -16.06
C CYS A 53 -1.12 2.05 -16.06
N LEU A 54 -0.53 0.86 -15.96
CA LEU A 54 0.92 0.69 -15.84
C LEU A 54 1.70 1.19 -17.05
N ASP A 55 1.22 0.91 -18.27
CA ASP A 55 1.89 1.41 -19.48
C ASP A 55 1.90 2.94 -19.50
N TYR A 56 0.80 3.55 -19.08
CA TYR A 56 0.73 5.00 -18.98
C TYR A 56 1.65 5.54 -17.89
N ALA A 57 1.65 4.93 -16.71
CA ALA A 57 2.51 5.31 -15.58
C ALA A 57 4.00 5.23 -15.96
N ALA A 58 4.39 4.18 -16.67
CA ALA A 58 5.76 4.00 -17.19
C ALA A 58 6.19 5.16 -18.11
N THR A 59 5.31 5.64 -19.00
CA THR A 59 5.63 6.80 -19.87
C THR A 59 5.82 8.10 -19.11
N LYS A 60 5.29 8.19 -17.89
CA LYS A 60 5.36 9.38 -17.01
C LYS A 60 6.44 9.26 -15.93
N GLY A 61 7.07 8.10 -15.80
CA GLY A 61 8.05 7.84 -14.74
C GLY A 61 7.44 7.80 -13.33
N VAL A 62 6.17 7.37 -13.20
CA VAL A 62 5.43 7.31 -11.94
C VAL A 62 5.14 5.84 -11.58
N PHE A 63 5.46 5.45 -10.35
CA PHE A 63 5.12 4.13 -9.81
C PHE A 63 3.66 4.04 -9.38
N LEU A 64 3.04 2.88 -9.57
CA LEU A 64 1.75 2.52 -9.00
C LEU A 64 1.96 1.62 -7.78
N ALA A 65 1.59 2.09 -6.61
CA ALA A 65 1.73 1.39 -5.35
C ALA A 65 0.38 0.90 -4.82
N LEU A 66 0.11 -0.42 -4.92
CA LEU A 66 -1.13 -1.04 -4.42
C LEU A 66 -1.09 -1.19 -2.91
N GLU A 67 -2.08 -0.64 -2.22
CA GLU A 67 -2.14 -0.68 -0.75
C GLU A 67 -2.92 -1.89 -0.23
N ASN A 68 -2.43 -2.46 0.87
CA ASN A 68 -3.19 -3.37 1.73
C ASN A 68 -4.24 -2.56 2.53
N HIS A 69 -5.44 -2.35 1.95
CA HIS A 69 -6.47 -1.45 2.50
C HIS A 69 -7.83 -2.14 2.65
N GLY A 70 -7.86 -3.38 3.12
CA GLY A 70 -9.10 -4.15 3.26
C GLY A 70 -9.69 -4.58 1.91
N GLY A 71 -10.98 -4.95 1.89
CA GLY A 71 -11.61 -5.45 0.66
C GLY A 71 -10.90 -6.68 0.11
N ILE A 72 -10.52 -6.66 -1.17
CA ILE A 72 -9.75 -7.73 -1.82
C ILE A 72 -8.23 -7.63 -1.59
N THR A 73 -7.81 -6.81 -0.63
CA THR A 73 -6.42 -6.72 -0.13
C THR A 73 -6.38 -6.79 1.40
N ALA A 74 -7.43 -7.38 2.03
CA ALA A 74 -7.55 -7.47 3.48
C ALA A 74 -6.55 -8.43 4.13
N THR A 75 -6.06 -9.39 3.37
CA THR A 75 -5.03 -10.34 3.79
C THR A 75 -3.80 -10.26 2.87
N PRO A 76 -2.61 -10.67 3.35
CA PRO A 76 -1.43 -10.70 2.50
C PRO A 76 -1.58 -11.62 1.30
N ASP A 77 -2.28 -12.75 1.44
CA ASP A 77 -2.48 -13.70 0.35
C ASP A 77 -3.36 -13.10 -0.76
N GLN A 78 -4.41 -12.35 -0.41
CA GLN A 78 -5.23 -11.60 -1.36
C GLN A 78 -4.43 -10.53 -2.09
N LEU A 79 -3.68 -9.69 -1.36
CA LEU A 79 -2.82 -8.68 -1.96
C LEU A 79 -1.80 -9.31 -2.92
N LEU A 80 -1.11 -10.37 -2.47
CA LEU A 80 -0.09 -11.05 -3.27
C LEU A 80 -0.69 -11.81 -4.47
N ALA A 81 -1.95 -12.23 -4.41
CA ALA A 81 -2.65 -12.79 -5.56
C ALA A 81 -2.79 -11.75 -6.68
N ILE A 82 -3.08 -10.49 -6.35
CA ILE A 82 -3.08 -9.39 -7.33
C ILE A 82 -1.67 -9.12 -7.83
N VAL A 83 -0.71 -8.92 -6.92
CA VAL A 83 0.69 -8.59 -7.27
C VAL A 83 1.30 -9.61 -8.23
N LYS A 84 1.02 -10.90 -8.04
CA LYS A 84 1.53 -11.98 -8.89
C LYS A 84 0.83 -12.11 -10.24
N ARG A 85 -0.42 -11.62 -10.36
CA ARG A 85 -1.20 -11.64 -11.62
C ARG A 85 -0.94 -10.42 -12.50
N VAL A 86 -0.59 -9.27 -11.91
CA VAL A 86 -0.23 -8.06 -12.66
C VAL A 86 0.98 -8.34 -13.54
N LYS A 87 0.98 -7.82 -14.77
CA LYS A 87 2.10 -7.98 -15.70
C LYS A 87 3.42 -7.50 -15.07
N PRO A 88 4.53 -8.22 -15.29
CA PRO A 88 5.83 -7.80 -14.77
C PRO A 88 6.17 -6.37 -15.22
N SER A 89 6.40 -5.48 -14.25
CA SER A 89 6.74 -4.09 -14.51
C SER A 89 7.57 -3.52 -13.36
N PRO A 90 8.66 -2.80 -13.65
CA PRO A 90 9.40 -2.10 -12.61
C PRO A 90 8.61 -0.93 -12.00
N TRP A 91 7.51 -0.51 -12.62
CA TRP A 91 6.67 0.62 -12.20
C TRP A 91 5.51 0.21 -11.27
N PHE A 92 5.49 -1.03 -10.81
CA PHE A 92 4.46 -1.56 -9.92
C PHE A 92 5.04 -2.18 -8.67
N GLY A 93 4.37 -1.95 -7.54
CA GLY A 93 4.69 -2.59 -6.27
C GLY A 93 3.63 -2.31 -5.22
N VAL A 94 3.99 -2.52 -3.97
CA VAL A 94 3.09 -2.39 -2.82
C VAL A 94 3.31 -1.07 -2.10
N ASN A 95 2.23 -0.36 -1.78
CA ASN A 95 2.21 0.62 -0.72
C ASN A 95 2.00 -0.13 0.60
N TYR A 96 3.09 -0.35 1.31
CA TYR A 96 3.11 -1.07 2.57
C TYR A 96 2.48 -0.19 3.66
N ASP A 97 1.24 -0.48 4.05
CA ASP A 97 0.59 0.14 5.21
C ASP A 97 0.74 -0.77 6.42
N SER A 98 1.40 -0.29 7.46
CA SER A 98 1.78 -1.10 8.61
C SER A 98 0.62 -1.41 9.58
N GLY A 99 -0.51 -0.73 9.46
CA GLY A 99 -1.64 -0.86 10.41
C GLY A 99 -2.94 -1.39 9.82
N ASN A 100 -3.00 -1.68 8.51
CA ASN A 100 -4.25 -2.06 7.86
C ASN A 100 -4.59 -3.55 7.91
N PHE A 101 -3.64 -4.43 8.21
CA PHE A 101 -3.97 -5.83 8.49
C PHE A 101 -4.63 -5.97 9.86
N ARG A 102 -5.75 -6.71 9.91
CA ARG A 102 -6.56 -6.97 11.11
C ARG A 102 -6.61 -8.46 11.39
N THR A 103 -5.45 -9.07 11.53
CA THR A 103 -5.24 -10.50 11.67
C THR A 103 -4.72 -10.83 13.09
N ASP A 104 -4.50 -12.08 13.37
CA ASP A 104 -3.91 -12.58 14.60
C ASP A 104 -2.42 -12.19 14.73
N ASP A 105 -1.69 -12.08 13.61
CA ASP A 105 -0.30 -11.61 13.60
C ASP A 105 -0.04 -10.64 12.42
N PRO A 106 -0.38 -9.34 12.58
CA PRO A 106 -0.19 -8.35 11.54
C PRO A 106 1.28 -8.17 11.15
N TYR A 107 2.24 -8.37 12.04
CA TYR A 107 3.67 -8.25 11.71
C TYR A 107 4.15 -9.38 10.79
N ARG A 108 3.71 -10.62 11.03
CA ARG A 108 3.99 -11.74 10.13
C ARG A 108 3.39 -11.51 8.74
N ASP A 109 2.25 -10.88 8.67
CA ASP A 109 1.62 -10.53 7.40
C ASP A 109 2.37 -9.41 6.68
N LEU A 110 2.88 -8.44 7.42
CA LEU A 110 3.74 -7.39 6.90
C LEU A 110 5.06 -7.95 6.35
N GLU A 111 5.65 -8.97 7.00
CA GLU A 111 6.85 -9.67 6.52
C GLU A 111 6.64 -10.28 5.12
N LYS A 112 5.43 -10.80 4.82
CA LYS A 112 5.11 -11.38 3.51
C LYS A 112 5.08 -10.36 2.38
N ILE A 113 4.60 -9.13 2.65
CA ILE A 113 4.42 -8.10 1.62
C ILE A 113 5.60 -7.14 1.50
N ALA A 114 6.45 -7.04 2.51
CA ALA A 114 7.60 -6.14 2.56
C ALA A 114 8.55 -6.27 1.35
N PRO A 115 8.83 -7.48 0.79
CA PRO A 115 9.68 -7.61 -0.40
C PRO A 115 9.14 -6.93 -1.66
N TYR A 116 7.86 -6.59 -1.68
CA TYR A 116 7.18 -5.93 -2.81
C TYR A 116 6.97 -4.43 -2.58
N ALA A 117 7.37 -3.92 -1.42
CA ALA A 117 7.14 -2.52 -1.04
C ALA A 117 7.97 -1.56 -1.89
N ILE A 118 7.32 -0.56 -2.44
CA ILE A 118 7.94 0.58 -3.15
C ILE A 118 7.67 1.91 -2.43
N ASN A 119 6.68 1.93 -1.54
CA ASN A 119 6.42 3.00 -0.58
C ASN A 119 5.94 2.37 0.74
N ALA A 120 6.23 3.02 1.88
CA ALA A 120 5.81 2.54 3.20
C ALA A 120 5.12 3.64 4.00
N GLN A 121 3.90 3.32 4.48
CA GLN A 121 3.14 4.13 5.44
C GLN A 121 3.19 3.42 6.80
N ILE A 122 3.73 4.12 7.80
CA ILE A 122 3.89 3.58 9.15
C ILE A 122 2.85 4.20 10.06
N LYS A 123 1.92 3.37 10.53
CA LYS A 123 0.93 3.74 11.54
C LYS A 123 1.47 3.51 12.95
N VAL A 124 1.01 4.31 13.89
CA VAL A 124 1.42 4.23 15.31
C VAL A 124 0.59 3.21 16.11
N ALA A 125 -0.38 2.58 15.46
CA ALA A 125 -1.21 1.53 16.03
C ALA A 125 -1.44 0.40 15.03
N VAL A 126 -1.63 -0.82 15.55
CA VAL A 126 -2.04 -2.02 14.81
C VAL A 126 -3.32 -2.60 15.41
N THR A 127 -3.99 -3.47 14.66
CA THR A 127 -5.13 -4.24 15.17
C THR A 127 -4.76 -5.72 15.15
N ARG A 128 -4.69 -6.35 16.34
CA ARG A 128 -4.45 -7.78 16.52
C ARG A 128 -5.65 -8.39 17.22
N ASP A 129 -6.17 -9.49 16.71
CA ASP A 129 -7.36 -10.18 17.27
C ASP A 129 -8.54 -9.24 17.54
N GLY A 130 -8.77 -8.28 16.63
CA GLY A 130 -9.83 -7.28 16.75
C GLY A 130 -9.58 -6.17 17.80
N LYS A 131 -8.41 -6.14 18.45
CA LYS A 131 -8.03 -5.13 19.43
C LYS A 131 -6.99 -4.19 18.87
N LYS A 132 -7.23 -2.88 18.97
CA LYS A 132 -6.24 -1.85 18.63
C LYS A 132 -5.20 -1.78 19.75
N GLU A 133 -3.94 -1.81 19.38
CA GLU A 133 -2.78 -1.70 20.29
C GLU A 133 -1.70 -0.79 19.70
N PRO A 134 -0.83 -0.20 20.54
CA PRO A 134 0.31 0.57 20.04
C PRO A 134 1.20 -0.29 19.15
N ALA A 135 1.70 0.29 18.07
CA ALA A 135 2.57 -0.38 17.13
C ALA A 135 4.01 -0.51 17.66
N ASP A 136 4.64 -1.65 17.43
CA ASP A 136 6.08 -1.81 17.55
C ASP A 136 6.78 -1.24 16.30
N LEU A 137 7.09 0.06 16.34
CA LEU A 137 7.72 0.76 15.23
C LEU A 137 9.12 0.22 14.91
N HIS A 138 9.87 -0.24 15.94
CA HIS A 138 11.18 -0.83 15.73
C HIS A 138 11.06 -2.11 14.90
N ARG A 139 10.14 -3.01 15.26
CA ARG A 139 9.87 -4.24 14.50
C ARG A 139 9.43 -3.94 13.07
N MET A 140 8.58 -2.93 12.85
CA MET A 140 8.17 -2.52 11.50
C MET A 140 9.34 -2.07 10.63
N VAL A 141 10.23 -1.26 11.19
CA VAL A 141 11.44 -0.80 10.47
C VAL A 141 12.38 -1.97 10.20
N GLU A 142 12.57 -2.89 11.14
CA GLU A 142 13.40 -4.08 10.92
C GLU A 142 12.84 -5.00 9.83
N ILE A 143 11.52 -5.17 9.73
CA ILE A 143 10.88 -5.90 8.63
C ILE A 143 11.26 -5.27 7.28
N LEU A 144 11.19 -3.93 7.16
CA LEU A 144 11.55 -3.22 5.95
C LEU A 144 13.06 -3.33 5.65
N LYS A 145 13.93 -3.25 6.67
CA LYS A 145 15.38 -3.43 6.52
C LYS A 145 15.72 -4.84 6.02
N LEU A 146 15.12 -5.88 6.62
CA LEU A 146 15.30 -7.28 6.18
C LEU A 146 14.84 -7.51 4.75
N ALA A 147 13.77 -6.84 4.33
CA ALA A 147 13.30 -6.85 2.95
C ALA A 147 14.18 -6.00 2.00
N LYS A 148 15.23 -5.34 2.49
CA LYS A 148 16.11 -4.43 1.75
C LYS A 148 15.36 -3.26 1.11
N TYR A 149 14.30 -2.80 1.77
CA TYR A 149 13.51 -1.66 1.31
C TYR A 149 14.37 -0.39 1.20
N ARG A 150 14.15 0.41 0.15
CA ARG A 150 14.94 1.63 -0.16
C ARG A 150 14.08 2.86 -0.48
N GLY A 151 12.77 2.77 -0.26
CA GLY A 151 11.83 3.86 -0.52
C GLY A 151 11.65 4.81 0.66
N TYR A 152 10.66 5.66 0.55
CA TYR A 152 10.27 6.58 1.62
C TYR A 152 9.53 5.85 2.75
N VAL A 153 9.81 6.26 3.99
CA VAL A 153 9.05 5.86 5.17
C VAL A 153 8.22 7.06 5.62
N VAL A 154 6.91 6.96 5.46
CA VAL A 154 5.95 8.03 5.74
C VAL A 154 5.20 7.69 7.03
N LEU A 155 5.21 8.59 8.01
CA LEU A 155 4.36 8.46 9.19
C LEU A 155 2.91 8.77 8.81
N GLU A 156 2.00 7.82 9.06
CA GLU A 156 0.55 8.01 8.97
C GLU A 156 -0.04 8.02 10.38
N TYR A 157 -0.30 9.21 10.88
CA TYR A 157 -0.80 9.41 12.23
C TYR A 157 -2.32 9.60 12.22
N GLU A 158 -3.05 8.72 12.91
CA GLU A 158 -4.52 8.72 12.97
C GLU A 158 -5.05 8.86 14.41
N GLU A 159 -4.22 9.30 15.37
CA GLU A 159 -4.59 9.43 16.78
C GLU A 159 -4.98 10.88 17.16
N ALA A 160 -5.34 11.08 18.44
CA ALA A 160 -6.01 12.32 18.87
C ALA A 160 -5.06 13.53 19.10
N LYS A 161 -3.73 13.33 19.18
CA LYS A 161 -2.79 14.38 19.62
C LYS A 161 -1.68 14.66 18.60
N PRO A 162 -2.03 15.07 17.35
CA PRO A 162 -1.04 15.17 16.28
C PRO A 162 0.08 16.17 16.57
N TRP A 163 -0.21 17.28 17.24
CA TRP A 163 0.78 18.31 17.51
C TRP A 163 1.83 17.92 18.55
N ASP A 164 1.45 17.08 19.50
CA ASP A 164 2.33 16.60 20.56
C ASP A 164 3.11 15.34 20.11
N GLU A 165 2.43 14.39 19.48
CA GLU A 165 2.94 13.04 19.27
C GLU A 165 3.66 12.86 17.92
N ILE A 166 3.27 13.56 16.86
CA ILE A 166 3.93 13.42 15.54
C ILE A 166 5.44 13.71 15.61
N PRO A 167 5.93 14.78 16.26
CA PRO A 167 7.36 15.03 16.38
C PRO A 167 8.11 13.89 17.06
N GLU A 168 7.55 13.32 18.12
CA GLU A 168 8.15 12.19 18.86
C GLU A 168 8.26 10.93 17.99
N TYR A 169 7.19 10.60 17.25
CA TYR A 169 7.19 9.45 16.35
C TYR A 169 8.15 9.61 15.17
N ILE A 170 8.29 10.83 14.63
CA ILE A 170 9.26 11.13 13.58
C ILE A 170 10.69 10.90 14.11
N ASP A 171 11.00 11.35 15.31
CA ASP A 171 12.33 11.19 15.91
C ASP A 171 12.62 9.70 16.22
N LEU A 172 11.63 8.94 16.69
CA LEU A 172 11.75 7.49 16.85
C LEU A 172 12.02 6.78 15.52
N LEU A 173 11.26 7.08 14.47
CA LEU A 173 11.47 6.48 13.15
C LEU A 173 12.85 6.82 12.59
N ARG A 174 13.31 8.06 12.70
CA ARG A 174 14.66 8.47 12.29
C ARG A 174 15.74 7.65 13.00
N LYS A 175 15.59 7.46 14.32
CA LYS A 175 16.50 6.67 15.13
C LYS A 175 16.54 5.19 14.72
N PHE A 176 15.39 4.61 14.33
CA PHE A 176 15.33 3.21 13.92
C PHE A 176 15.82 2.99 12.49
N ILE A 177 15.66 3.99 11.59
CA ILE A 177 16.09 3.91 10.20
C ILE A 177 17.62 4.09 10.06
N SER A 178 18.22 4.92 10.89
CA SER A 178 19.69 5.13 10.94
C SER A 178 20.41 3.87 11.40
#